data_13178c99d67f59cfb91d1c2fb62a01b8
#
_entry.id   13178c99d67f59cfb91d1c2fb62a01b8
#
_cell.length_a   1.000
_cell.length_b   1.000
_cell.length_c   1.000
_cell.angle_alpha   90.00
_cell.angle_beta   90.00
_cell.angle_gamma   90.00
#
_symmetry.space_group_name_H-M   'P 1'
#
loop_
_entity.id
_entity.type
_entity.pdbx_description
1 polymer ?
#
loop_
_entity_poly.entity_id
_entity_poly.type
_entity_poly.pdbx_seq_one_letter_code
_entity_poly.pdbx_strand_id
1 'polypeptide(L)'
;MNIFEEYLKKINTLVDKNKEILKLDNLNNFKGIVVETPPEEFNFDLSCNASLVLAKINKINPKELANKMKDLILKNLSDFEKIDIAGPGFLNLKLTNKSLISNINKILENKK
;
A
#
# COMPACT_ATOMS: atom_id res chain seq x y z
N MET A 1 5.07 -5.24 -16.67
CA MET A 1 4.88 -4.54 -15.37
C MET A 1 5.10 -5.54 -14.25
N ASN A 2 5.91 -5.19 -13.26
CA ASN A 2 6.14 -6.08 -12.12
C ASN A 2 5.05 -5.89 -11.04
N ILE A 3 5.03 -6.80 -10.08
CA ILE A 3 4.01 -6.80 -9.03
C ILE A 3 4.03 -5.51 -8.19
N PHE A 4 5.19 -4.97 -7.92
CA PHE A 4 5.32 -3.75 -7.10
C PHE A 4 4.70 -2.56 -7.82
N GLU A 5 4.99 -2.38 -9.10
CA GLU A 5 4.41 -1.31 -9.90
C GLU A 5 2.90 -1.47 -10.07
N GLU A 6 2.44 -2.70 -10.22
CA GLU A 6 1.02 -2.99 -10.37
C GLU A 6 0.23 -2.58 -9.14
N TYR A 7 0.70 -2.97 -7.94
CA TYR A 7 0.01 -2.60 -6.71
C TYR A 7 0.21 -1.15 -6.33
N LEU A 8 1.35 -0.56 -6.67
CA LEU A 8 1.55 0.88 -6.49
C LEU A 8 0.49 1.65 -7.28
N LYS A 9 0.27 1.28 -8.53
CA LYS A 9 -0.74 1.91 -9.38
C LYS A 9 -2.14 1.75 -8.80
N LYS A 10 -2.49 0.55 -8.35
CA LYS A 10 -3.81 0.28 -7.75
C LYS A 10 -4.03 1.12 -6.50
N ILE A 11 -3.05 1.19 -5.63
CA ILE A 11 -3.14 1.96 -4.39
C ILE A 11 -3.24 3.46 -4.69
N ASN A 12 -2.40 3.97 -5.58
CA ASN A 12 -2.42 5.39 -5.94
C ASN A 12 -3.76 5.78 -6.58
N THR A 13 -4.31 4.93 -7.43
CA THR A 13 -5.63 5.16 -8.04
C THR A 13 -6.71 5.23 -6.98
N LEU A 14 -6.67 4.32 -6.01
CA LEU A 14 -7.64 4.29 -4.91
C LEU A 14 -7.53 5.55 -4.05
N VAL A 15 -6.33 5.99 -3.76
CA VAL A 15 -6.09 7.21 -2.99
C VAL A 15 -6.65 8.42 -3.74
N ASP A 16 -6.37 8.52 -5.04
CA ASP A 16 -6.84 9.64 -5.87
C ASP A 16 -8.36 9.72 -5.87
N LYS A 17 -9.04 8.59 -5.98
CA LYS A 17 -10.50 8.53 -5.97
C LYS A 17 -11.10 8.90 -4.62
N ASN A 18 -10.34 8.75 -3.54
CA ASN A 18 -10.82 8.94 -2.18
C ASN A 18 -10.12 10.09 -1.45
N LYS A 19 -9.46 10.97 -2.18
CA LYS A 19 -8.67 12.03 -1.57
C LYS A 19 -9.48 12.96 -0.67
N GLU A 20 -10.74 13.18 -0.96
CA GLU A 20 -11.61 14.01 -0.13
C GLU A 20 -11.91 13.34 1.21
N ILE A 21 -12.23 12.05 1.17
CA ILE A 21 -12.50 11.25 2.39
C ILE A 21 -11.24 11.19 3.25
N LEU A 22 -10.08 11.05 2.61
CA LEU A 22 -8.80 10.98 3.29
C LEU A 22 -8.28 12.35 3.72
N LYS A 23 -8.95 13.42 3.30
CA LYS A 23 -8.58 14.81 3.59
C LYS A 23 -7.19 15.15 3.07
N LEU A 24 -6.91 14.73 1.85
CA LEU A 24 -5.64 14.97 1.19
C LEU A 24 -5.79 16.07 0.14
N ASP A 25 -5.27 17.25 0.46
CA ASP A 25 -5.31 18.41 -0.45
C ASP A 25 -4.19 18.33 -1.49
N ASN A 26 -3.10 17.67 -1.15
CA ASN A 26 -1.93 17.59 -2.01
C ASN A 26 -1.45 16.16 -2.13
N LEU A 27 -1.47 15.61 -3.34
CA LEU A 27 -0.98 14.26 -3.61
C LEU A 27 0.45 14.27 -4.18
N ASN A 28 0.94 15.44 -4.59
CA ASN A 28 2.29 15.63 -5.14
C ASN A 28 2.64 14.61 -6.23
N ASN A 29 1.64 14.25 -7.06
CA ASN A 29 1.76 13.24 -8.12
C ASN A 29 2.27 11.89 -7.59
N PHE A 30 1.99 11.59 -6.33
CA PHE A 30 2.42 10.35 -5.65
C PHE A 30 3.93 10.18 -5.60
N LYS A 31 4.67 11.28 -5.69
CA LYS A 31 6.13 11.27 -5.68
C LYS A 31 6.66 10.73 -4.37
N GLY A 32 7.63 9.82 -4.44
CA GLY A 32 8.22 9.21 -3.25
C GLY A 32 7.46 8.02 -2.68
N ILE A 33 6.27 7.73 -3.20
CA ILE A 33 5.49 6.58 -2.75
C ILE A 33 5.99 5.34 -3.47
N VAL A 34 6.27 4.29 -2.70
CA VAL A 34 6.77 3.02 -3.24
C VAL A 34 6.04 1.85 -2.61
N VAL A 35 5.99 0.76 -3.37
CA VAL A 35 5.60 -0.57 -2.88
C VAL A 35 6.82 -1.45 -3.07
N GLU A 36 7.23 -2.12 -2.01
CA GLU A 36 8.46 -2.93 -2.03
C GLU A 36 8.34 -4.15 -1.14
N THR A 37 9.38 -4.98 -1.11
CA THR A 37 9.43 -6.17 -0.28
C THR A 37 9.57 -5.76 1.19
N PRO A 38 8.72 -6.29 2.10
CA PRO A 38 8.86 -5.98 3.53
C PRO A 38 10.06 -6.71 4.12
N PRO A 39 10.49 -6.33 5.34
CA PRO A 39 11.52 -7.09 6.05
C PRO A 39 11.12 -8.56 6.23
N GLU A 40 12.12 -9.46 6.21
CA GLU A 40 11.90 -10.91 6.25
C GLU A 40 11.19 -11.41 7.51
N GLU A 41 11.38 -10.74 8.63
CA GLU A 41 10.74 -11.13 9.88
C GLU A 41 9.22 -10.92 9.89
N PHE A 42 8.67 -10.22 8.89
CA PHE A 42 7.24 -10.03 8.75
C PHE A 42 6.67 -11.01 7.75
N ASN A 43 5.56 -11.62 8.09
CA ASN A 43 4.87 -12.58 7.23
C ASN A 43 3.91 -11.87 6.27
N PHE A 44 4.46 -10.96 5.48
CA PHE A 44 3.72 -10.14 4.50
C PHE A 44 4.43 -10.18 3.16
N ASP A 45 3.68 -9.85 2.12
CA ASP A 45 4.18 -9.90 0.73
C ASP A 45 4.65 -8.57 0.21
N LEU A 46 4.04 -7.47 0.65
CA LEU A 46 4.31 -6.13 0.16
C LEU A 46 4.35 -5.13 1.33
N SER A 47 5.11 -4.06 1.15
CA SER A 47 5.13 -2.94 2.07
C SER A 47 4.96 -1.65 1.29
N CYS A 48 4.15 -0.72 1.81
CA CYS A 48 3.87 0.55 1.15
C CYS A 48 4.04 1.72 2.11
N ASN A 49 4.69 2.78 1.65
CA ASN A 49 4.94 3.98 2.46
C ASN A 49 3.96 5.13 2.16
N ALA A 50 2.88 4.86 1.44
CA ALA A 50 1.96 5.91 0.99
C ALA A 50 1.44 6.79 2.14
N SER A 51 1.03 6.18 3.26
CA SER A 51 0.51 6.95 4.38
C SER A 51 1.56 7.86 5.02
N LEU A 52 2.81 7.42 5.08
CA LEU A 52 3.89 8.26 5.61
C LEU A 52 4.15 9.46 4.71
N VAL A 53 4.28 9.23 3.41
CA VAL A 53 4.58 10.29 2.44
C VAL A 53 3.45 11.31 2.39
N LEU A 54 2.22 10.83 2.24
CA LEU A 54 1.05 11.71 2.12
C LEU A 54 0.74 12.45 3.41
N ALA A 55 0.94 11.80 4.56
CA ALA A 55 0.73 12.46 5.86
C ALA A 55 1.71 13.60 6.05
N LYS A 56 2.97 13.40 5.67
CA LYS A 56 3.99 14.43 5.78
C LYS A 56 3.65 15.65 4.90
N ILE A 57 3.26 15.40 3.66
CA ILE A 57 2.91 16.47 2.71
C ILE A 57 1.69 17.25 3.19
N ASN A 58 0.70 16.56 3.74
CA ASN A 58 -0.57 17.18 4.15
C ASN A 58 -0.60 17.58 5.63
N LYS A 59 0.48 17.35 6.36
CA LYS A 59 0.62 17.70 7.79
C LYS A 59 -0.47 17.08 8.64
N ILE A 60 -0.69 15.78 8.45
CA ILE A 60 -1.66 15.01 9.23
C ILE A 60 -0.96 13.81 9.88
N ASN A 61 -1.66 13.17 10.82
CA ASN A 61 -1.11 12.04 11.55
C ASN A 61 -0.97 10.81 10.64
N PRO A 62 0.26 10.26 10.48
CA PRO A 62 0.46 9.13 9.56
C PRO A 62 -0.25 7.85 9.99
N LYS A 63 -0.40 7.58 11.30
CA LYS A 63 -1.10 6.38 11.76
C LYS A 63 -2.59 6.48 11.50
N GLU A 64 -3.16 7.65 11.67
CA GLU A 64 -4.59 7.88 11.37
C GLU A 64 -4.84 7.69 9.88
N LEU A 65 -3.97 8.27 9.04
CA LEU A 65 -4.08 8.09 7.60
C LEU A 65 -3.90 6.63 7.22
N ALA A 66 -2.92 5.94 7.83
CA ALA A 66 -2.69 4.53 7.57
C ALA A 66 -3.91 3.67 7.89
N ASN A 67 -4.60 3.95 9.01
CA ASN A 67 -5.82 3.23 9.37
C ASN A 67 -6.92 3.45 8.34
N LYS A 68 -7.10 4.68 7.88
CA LYS A 68 -8.10 5.00 6.85
C LYS A 68 -7.77 4.31 5.53
N MET A 69 -6.50 4.33 5.13
CA MET A 69 -6.06 3.68 3.90
C MET A 69 -6.22 2.17 3.98
N LYS A 70 -5.88 1.57 5.13
CA LYS A 70 -6.09 0.14 5.36
C LYS A 70 -7.54 -0.25 5.11
N ASP A 71 -8.47 0.48 5.72
CA ASP A 71 -9.90 0.21 5.56
C ASP A 71 -10.34 0.34 4.10
N LEU A 72 -9.89 1.38 3.42
CA LEU A 72 -10.22 1.60 2.01
C LEU A 72 -9.67 0.50 1.12
N ILE A 73 -8.43 0.11 1.34
CA ILE A 73 -7.78 -0.94 0.53
C ILE A 73 -8.49 -2.27 0.72
N LEU A 74 -8.76 -2.66 1.98
CA LEU A 74 -9.44 -3.92 2.26
C LEU A 74 -10.87 -3.95 1.70
N LYS A 75 -11.53 -2.81 1.70
CA LYS A 75 -12.90 -2.70 1.19
C LYS A 75 -12.95 -2.76 -0.35
N ASN A 76 -11.98 -2.17 -1.02
CA ASN A 76 -12.03 -1.97 -2.47
C ASN A 76 -11.15 -2.90 -3.29
N LEU A 77 -10.13 -3.51 -2.69
CA LEU A 77 -9.23 -4.43 -3.37
C LEU A 77 -9.30 -5.81 -2.71
N SER A 78 -9.89 -6.76 -3.43
CA SER A 78 -10.04 -8.13 -2.93
C SER A 78 -8.73 -8.92 -2.92
N ASP A 79 -7.65 -8.32 -3.41
CA ASP A 79 -6.33 -8.95 -3.49
C ASP A 79 -5.70 -9.26 -2.13
N PHE A 80 -6.12 -8.54 -1.08
CA PHE A 80 -5.45 -8.61 0.21
C PHE A 80 -6.27 -9.32 1.27
N GLU A 81 -5.58 -10.22 2.00
CA GLU A 81 -6.15 -10.96 3.12
C GLU A 81 -6.03 -10.15 4.41
N LYS A 82 -4.93 -9.43 4.57
CA LYS A 82 -4.61 -8.74 5.81
C LYS A 82 -3.70 -7.55 5.54
N ILE A 83 -3.89 -6.47 6.29
CA ILE A 83 -3.01 -5.30 6.27
C ILE A 83 -2.70 -4.94 7.71
N ASP A 84 -1.40 -4.86 8.04
CA ASP A 84 -0.94 -4.37 9.35
C ASP A 84 -0.23 -3.05 9.17
N ILE A 85 -0.36 -2.21 10.18
CA ILE A 85 0.34 -0.93 10.21
C ILE A 85 1.58 -1.10 11.06
N ALA A 86 2.76 -0.89 10.46
CA ALA A 86 4.04 -1.06 11.11
C ALA A 86 4.75 0.28 11.30
N GLY A 87 5.48 0.40 12.42
CA GLY A 87 6.23 1.60 12.73
C GLY A 87 5.38 2.86 12.71
N PRO A 88 5.87 3.97 12.15
CA PRO A 88 5.14 5.24 12.15
C PRO A 88 3.95 5.30 11.18
N GLY A 89 3.76 4.28 10.34
CA GLY A 89 2.65 4.28 9.39
C GLY A 89 2.88 3.51 8.11
N PHE A 90 3.82 2.57 8.09
CA PHE A 90 3.99 1.67 6.95
C PHE A 90 2.83 0.70 6.86
N LEU A 91 2.39 0.42 5.66
CA LEU A 91 1.35 -0.58 5.41
C LEU A 91 2.02 -1.88 4.96
N ASN A 92 1.89 -2.92 5.76
CA ASN A 92 2.34 -4.26 5.39
C ASN A 92 1.13 -5.04 4.89
N LEU A 93 1.23 -5.54 3.66
CA LEU A 93 0.11 -6.09 2.91
C LEU A 93 0.33 -7.57 2.65
N LYS A 94 -0.66 -8.39 3.01
CA LYS A 94 -0.63 -9.83 2.75
C LYS A 94 -1.64 -10.16 1.67
N LEU A 95 -1.18 -10.77 0.59
CA LEU A 95 -2.05 -11.19 -0.51
C LEU A 95 -2.87 -12.41 -0.10
N THR A 96 -4.09 -12.52 -0.66
CA THR A 96 -4.87 -13.76 -0.52
C THR A 96 -4.13 -14.88 -1.26
N ASN A 97 -4.43 -16.15 -0.92
CA ASN A 97 -3.84 -17.29 -1.61
C ASN A 97 -4.13 -17.23 -3.11
N LYS A 98 -5.34 -16.83 -3.47
CA LYS A 98 -5.74 -16.69 -4.88
C LYS A 98 -4.88 -15.67 -5.60
N SER A 99 -4.70 -14.49 -5.00
CA SER A 99 -3.88 -13.44 -5.61
C SER A 99 -2.40 -13.81 -5.63
N LEU A 100 -1.93 -14.49 -4.59
CA LEU A 100 -0.55 -14.96 -4.52
C LEU A 100 -0.24 -15.94 -5.65
N ILE A 101 -1.14 -16.90 -5.88
CA ILE A 101 -0.97 -17.87 -6.96
C ILE A 101 -1.01 -17.17 -8.32
N SER A 102 -1.93 -16.25 -8.52
CA SER A 102 -2.04 -15.49 -9.77
C SER A 102 -0.78 -14.69 -10.09
N ASN A 103 -0.06 -14.27 -9.06
CA ASN A 103 1.10 -13.40 -9.22
C ASN A 103 2.44 -14.08 -8.92
N ILE A 104 2.44 -15.41 -8.76
CA ILE A 104 3.62 -16.12 -8.29
C ILE A 104 4.85 -15.92 -9.17
N ASN A 105 4.68 -15.93 -10.48
CA ASN A 105 5.79 -15.69 -11.41
C ASN A 105 6.34 -14.29 -11.28
N LYS A 106 5.47 -13.30 -11.10
CA LYS A 106 5.87 -11.90 -10.91
C LYS A 106 6.63 -11.73 -9.60
N ILE A 107 6.19 -12.40 -8.54
CA ILE A 107 6.84 -12.35 -7.24
C ILE A 107 8.23 -12.96 -7.31
N LEU A 108 8.35 -14.13 -7.94
CA LEU A 108 9.62 -14.81 -8.08
C LEU A 108 10.62 -14.00 -8.91
N GLU A 109 10.17 -13.34 -9.97
CA GLU A 109 11.01 -12.47 -10.78
C GLU A 109 11.60 -11.32 -9.97
N ASN A 110 10.86 -10.81 -9.01
CA ASN A 110 11.25 -9.63 -8.22
C ASN A 110 11.99 -9.94 -6.93
N LYS A 111 12.11 -11.22 -6.57
CA LYS A 111 12.81 -11.65 -5.36
C LYS A 111 14.25 -12.14 -5.59
N LYS A 112 14.78 -11.89 -6.73
CA LYS A 112 16.13 -12.31 -7.05
C LYS A 112 17.19 -11.51 -6.31
#